data_d37b78de3608965601047c2d989340a5
#
_entry.id   d37b78de3608965601047c2d989340a5
#
_cell.length_a   1.000
_cell.length_b   1.000
_cell.length_c   1.000
_cell.angle_alpha   90.00
_cell.angle_beta   90.00
_cell.angle_gamma   90.00
#
_symmetry.space_group_name_H-M   'P 1'
#
loop_
_entity.id
_entity.type
_entity.pdbx_description
1 polymer ?
#
loop_
_entity_poly.entity_id
_entity_poly.type
_entity_poly.pdbx_seq_one_letter_code
_entity_poly.pdbx_strand_id
1 'polypeptide(L)'
;MRKLFYMGLEPYEGRYTLQLQDWSERAFKKRGIEYVVVPGETIDDTKAISVGQVLDAHGRSFFGMSQLMNLVQMMRSGECSGEDVVFFEDMFQPGMESLPYIMCQIPEEQRPKIFLRCLAQAVDPDDFVHVWGMSKWMSLYEQMCNEIPNVHILATNEEMVAHMRIANWTAPIFNISGLSFGKEEVLTRVEHKVKPWKERSDRVVFAARFDQEKQPDFFMDVIEKVKAIRPDVEFAVLSGGPLRSNNQKYLDRALQMEQDGKLTILKDLQKNDYYNVVNDSKVMFNCALQDWVSNTVS
;
A
#
# COMPACT_ATOMS: atom_id res chain seq x y z
N MET A 1 -10.29 11.87 -27.80
CA MET A 1 -10.97 11.03 -26.77
C MET A 1 -10.10 11.07 -25.54
N ARG A 2 -10.65 11.28 -24.36
CA ARG A 2 -9.90 11.44 -23.12
C ARG A 2 -9.25 10.11 -22.72
N LYS A 3 -7.94 10.09 -22.56
CA LYS A 3 -7.18 8.91 -22.13
C LYS A 3 -6.72 9.05 -20.68
N LEU A 4 -6.51 7.92 -20.03
CA LEU A 4 -5.91 7.85 -18.72
C LEU A 4 -4.49 7.28 -18.85
N PHE A 5 -3.48 8.06 -18.48
CA PHE A 5 -2.10 7.63 -18.39
C PHE A 5 -1.85 7.12 -16.98
N TYR A 6 -1.68 5.82 -16.84
CA TYR A 6 -1.56 5.15 -15.56
C TYR A 6 -0.09 5.01 -15.16
N MET A 7 0.25 5.65 -14.06
CA MET A 7 1.57 5.60 -13.42
C MET A 7 1.50 4.59 -12.27
N GLY A 8 1.67 3.31 -12.60
CA GLY A 8 1.68 2.23 -11.62
C GLY A 8 2.96 2.20 -10.79
N LEU A 9 2.95 1.36 -9.77
CA LEU A 9 4.15 1.06 -8.98
C LEU A 9 4.98 -0.03 -9.67
N GLU A 10 6.21 -0.22 -9.21
CA GLU A 10 7.07 -1.29 -9.70
C GLU A 10 6.37 -2.67 -9.59
N PRO A 11 6.15 -3.37 -10.71
CA PRO A 11 5.29 -4.57 -10.75
C PRO A 11 6.08 -5.84 -10.41
N TYR A 12 6.64 -5.92 -9.21
CA TYR A 12 7.40 -7.09 -8.77
C TYR A 12 6.49 -8.24 -8.34
N GLU A 13 6.82 -9.44 -8.78
CA GLU A 13 6.09 -10.65 -8.40
C GLU A 13 6.10 -10.85 -6.87
N GLY A 14 4.96 -11.26 -6.33
CA GLY A 14 4.77 -11.46 -4.88
C GLY A 14 4.49 -10.19 -4.07
N ARG A 15 4.68 -8.99 -4.63
CA ARG A 15 4.32 -7.73 -3.96
C ARG A 15 2.88 -7.31 -4.24
N TYR A 16 2.35 -6.48 -3.33
CA TYR A 16 1.03 -5.87 -3.53
C TYR A 16 0.99 -4.91 -4.73
N THR A 17 2.12 -4.38 -5.15
CA THR A 17 2.25 -3.44 -6.27
C THR A 17 1.77 -4.03 -7.59
N LEU A 18 2.15 -5.28 -7.88
CA LEU A 18 1.63 -6.00 -9.05
C LEU A 18 0.11 -6.25 -8.95
N GLN A 19 -0.38 -6.59 -7.76
CA GLN A 19 -1.83 -6.77 -7.54
C GLN A 19 -2.60 -5.46 -7.77
N LEU A 20 -2.08 -4.32 -7.29
CA LEU A 20 -2.69 -3.00 -7.52
C LEU A 20 -2.79 -2.69 -9.01
N GLN A 21 -1.75 -2.94 -9.76
CA GLN A 21 -1.76 -2.74 -11.21
C GLN A 21 -2.84 -3.60 -11.88
N ASP A 22 -2.84 -4.91 -11.61
CA ASP A 22 -3.84 -5.83 -12.16
C ASP A 22 -5.28 -5.39 -11.87
N TRP A 23 -5.55 -4.96 -10.64
CA TRP A 23 -6.88 -4.52 -10.24
C TRP A 23 -7.27 -3.20 -10.86
N SER A 24 -6.36 -2.23 -10.93
CA SER A 24 -6.59 -0.94 -11.57
C SER A 24 -6.90 -1.14 -13.06
N GLU A 25 -6.11 -1.94 -13.78
CA GLU A 25 -6.35 -2.23 -15.20
C GLU A 25 -7.69 -2.96 -15.44
N ARG A 26 -8.05 -3.93 -14.59
CA ARG A 26 -9.37 -4.59 -14.68
C ARG A 26 -10.51 -3.62 -14.43
N ALA A 27 -10.34 -2.70 -13.45
CA ALA A 27 -11.33 -1.67 -13.16
C ALA A 27 -11.51 -0.70 -14.34
N PHE A 28 -10.41 -0.31 -15.00
CA PHE A 28 -10.45 0.54 -16.19
C PHE A 28 -11.17 -0.17 -17.36
N LYS A 29 -10.79 -1.41 -17.64
CA LYS A 29 -11.45 -2.24 -18.67
C LYS A 29 -12.94 -2.41 -18.39
N LYS A 30 -13.32 -2.75 -17.17
CA LYS A 30 -14.73 -2.95 -16.77
C LYS A 30 -15.58 -1.67 -16.96
N ARG A 31 -14.97 -0.49 -16.83
CA ARG A 31 -15.64 0.81 -16.97
C ARG A 31 -15.51 1.42 -18.35
N GLY A 32 -14.86 0.74 -19.28
CA GLY A 32 -14.64 1.25 -20.65
C GLY A 32 -13.73 2.47 -20.68
N ILE A 33 -12.81 2.62 -19.71
CA ILE A 33 -11.84 3.71 -19.69
C ILE A 33 -10.70 3.34 -20.64
N GLU A 34 -10.44 4.21 -21.63
CA GLU A 34 -9.26 4.10 -22.46
C GLU A 34 -8.03 4.51 -21.63
N TYR A 35 -7.04 3.62 -21.51
CA TYR A 35 -5.86 3.87 -20.69
C TYR A 35 -4.57 3.40 -21.36
N VAL A 36 -3.49 4.03 -20.96
CA VAL A 36 -2.12 3.70 -21.33
C VAL A 36 -1.35 3.47 -20.03
N VAL A 37 -0.77 2.28 -19.86
CA VAL A 37 0.18 2.05 -18.78
C VAL A 37 1.50 2.68 -19.18
N VAL A 38 1.94 3.69 -18.45
CA VAL A 38 3.24 4.32 -18.71
C VAL A 38 4.34 3.37 -18.22
N PRO A 39 5.23 2.90 -19.09
CA PRO A 39 6.24 1.92 -18.70
C PRO A 39 7.33 2.58 -17.84
N GLY A 40 7.81 1.84 -16.84
CA GLY A 40 9.04 2.08 -16.11
C GLY A 40 10.03 0.94 -16.34
N GLU A 41 11.31 1.20 -16.17
CA GLU A 41 12.36 0.19 -16.27
C GLU A 41 12.58 -0.46 -14.89
N THR A 42 12.71 -1.78 -14.86
CA THR A 42 13.02 -2.52 -13.63
C THR A 42 14.50 -2.89 -13.60
N ILE A 43 15.10 -2.85 -12.40
CA ILE A 43 16.43 -3.41 -12.20
C ILE A 43 16.27 -4.93 -12.13
N ASP A 44 17.06 -5.62 -12.95
CA ASP A 44 16.99 -7.09 -13.11
C ASP A 44 17.69 -7.84 -11.95
N ASP A 45 17.55 -7.32 -10.73
CA ASP A 45 18.09 -7.92 -9.51
C ASP A 45 16.96 -8.30 -8.54
N THR A 46 16.28 -9.39 -8.88
CA THR A 46 15.21 -9.97 -8.05
C THR A 46 15.68 -10.41 -6.66
N LYS A 47 17.00 -10.48 -6.41
CA LYS A 47 17.58 -10.82 -5.10
C LYS A 47 17.52 -9.66 -4.11
N ALA A 48 17.38 -8.42 -4.59
CA ALA A 48 17.29 -7.24 -3.75
C ALA A 48 15.92 -7.07 -3.10
N ILE A 49 14.86 -7.75 -3.57
CA ILE A 49 13.50 -7.59 -3.09
C ILE A 49 13.16 -8.71 -2.13
N SER A 50 13.36 -8.44 -0.84
CA SER A 50 12.86 -9.32 0.21
C SER A 50 11.39 -9.03 0.46
N VAL A 51 10.55 -10.07 0.41
CA VAL A 51 9.16 -10.00 0.88
C VAL A 51 9.16 -9.46 2.32
N GLY A 52 8.35 -8.43 2.59
CA GLY A 52 8.29 -7.78 3.90
C GLY A 52 9.24 -6.60 4.09
N GLN A 53 10.07 -6.26 3.13
CA GLN A 53 10.74 -4.95 3.12
C GLN A 53 9.80 -3.90 2.52
N VAL A 54 9.76 -2.72 3.15
CA VAL A 54 8.82 -1.67 2.75
C VAL A 54 9.24 -1.03 1.43
N LEU A 55 10.52 -0.76 1.25
CA LEU A 55 11.04 -0.10 0.05
C LEU A 55 12.36 -0.75 -0.39
N ASP A 56 12.45 -1.11 -1.66
CA ASP A 56 13.71 -1.17 -2.37
C ASP A 56 13.97 0.22 -2.96
N ALA A 57 14.80 1.02 -2.27
CA ALA A 57 15.01 2.41 -2.64
C ALA A 57 15.63 2.56 -4.05
N HIS A 58 16.50 1.65 -4.46
CA HIS A 58 17.13 1.70 -5.78
C HIS A 58 16.15 1.29 -6.88
N GLY A 59 15.49 0.15 -6.73
CA GLY A 59 14.54 -0.36 -7.72
C GLY A 59 13.35 0.58 -7.89
N ARG A 60 12.78 1.08 -6.79
CA ARG A 60 11.69 2.03 -6.84
C ARG A 60 12.10 3.36 -7.50
N SER A 61 13.29 3.89 -7.17
CA SER A 61 13.77 5.13 -7.78
C SER A 61 14.04 4.96 -9.26
N PHE A 62 14.68 3.87 -9.66
CA PHE A 62 14.98 3.59 -11.06
C PHE A 62 13.68 3.46 -11.88
N PHE A 63 12.72 2.66 -11.38
CA PHE A 63 11.42 2.49 -12.02
C PHE A 63 10.67 3.83 -12.11
N GLY A 64 10.54 4.57 -11.01
CA GLY A 64 9.79 5.82 -10.96
C GLY A 64 10.38 6.89 -11.88
N MET A 65 11.71 7.09 -11.86
CA MET A 65 12.38 8.07 -12.70
C MET A 65 12.26 7.73 -14.19
N SER A 66 12.46 6.46 -14.58
CA SER A 66 12.31 6.05 -15.98
C SER A 66 10.86 6.17 -16.47
N GLN A 67 9.90 5.83 -15.62
CA GLN A 67 8.48 6.00 -15.91
C GLN A 67 8.12 7.49 -16.12
N LEU A 68 8.62 8.38 -15.26
CA LEU A 68 8.40 9.81 -15.43
C LEU A 68 9.03 10.35 -16.72
N MET A 69 10.24 9.89 -17.07
CA MET A 69 10.86 10.27 -18.35
C MET A 69 9.99 9.90 -19.54
N ASN A 70 9.38 8.71 -19.52
CA ASN A 70 8.46 8.28 -20.56
C ASN A 70 7.20 9.14 -20.60
N LEU A 71 6.61 9.48 -19.44
CA LEU A 71 5.48 10.41 -19.38
C LEU A 71 5.82 11.78 -19.97
N VAL A 72 6.98 12.33 -19.63
CA VAL A 72 7.45 13.62 -20.17
C VAL A 72 7.61 13.57 -21.69
N GLN A 73 8.11 12.46 -22.24
CA GLN A 73 8.18 12.29 -23.69
C GLN A 73 6.80 12.23 -24.34
N MET A 74 5.83 11.54 -23.71
CA MET A 74 4.44 11.49 -24.18
C MET A 74 3.76 12.87 -24.15
N MET A 75 4.02 13.69 -23.12
CA MET A 75 3.58 15.09 -23.08
C MET A 75 4.21 15.92 -24.21
N ARG A 76 5.51 15.77 -24.41
CA ARG A 76 6.25 16.50 -25.45
C ARG A 76 5.81 16.13 -26.87
N SER A 77 5.47 14.88 -27.12
CA SER A 77 4.99 14.40 -28.42
C SER A 77 3.52 14.76 -28.70
N GLY A 78 2.79 15.22 -27.69
CA GLY A 78 1.34 15.46 -27.76
C GLY A 78 0.50 14.19 -27.62
N GLU A 79 1.09 13.06 -27.27
CA GLU A 79 0.36 11.82 -26.97
C GLU A 79 -0.46 11.96 -25.67
N CYS A 80 0.12 12.66 -24.66
CA CYS A 80 -0.55 13.07 -23.43
C CYS A 80 -0.77 14.60 -23.48
N SER A 81 -2.00 15.05 -23.39
CA SER A 81 -2.44 16.44 -23.62
C SER A 81 -3.34 16.95 -22.50
N GLY A 82 -3.78 18.21 -22.58
CA GLY A 82 -4.68 18.85 -21.61
C GLY A 82 -6.05 18.20 -21.48
N GLU A 83 -6.48 17.42 -22.47
CA GLU A 83 -7.74 16.67 -22.41
C GLU A 83 -7.62 15.38 -21.58
N ASP A 84 -6.39 14.93 -21.28
CA ASP A 84 -6.11 13.64 -20.70
C ASP A 84 -5.96 13.72 -19.17
N VAL A 85 -5.84 12.53 -18.57
CA VAL A 85 -5.65 12.35 -17.14
C VAL A 85 -4.40 11.54 -16.91
N VAL A 86 -3.54 11.98 -15.99
CA VAL A 86 -2.42 11.19 -15.46
C VAL A 86 -2.78 10.75 -14.05
N PHE A 87 -2.73 9.46 -13.78
CA PHE A 87 -3.05 8.92 -12.47
C PHE A 87 -1.85 8.18 -11.88
N PHE A 88 -1.32 8.70 -10.78
CA PHE A 88 -0.27 8.09 -9.99
C PHE A 88 -0.87 7.20 -8.90
N GLU A 89 -0.51 5.93 -8.91
CA GLU A 89 -1.00 4.93 -7.95
C GLU A 89 -0.49 5.20 -6.52
N ASP A 90 0.64 5.87 -6.39
CA ASP A 90 1.19 6.34 -5.12
C ASP A 90 1.78 7.73 -5.32
N MET A 91 1.46 8.64 -4.42
CA MET A 91 2.03 9.99 -4.41
C MET A 91 3.55 9.97 -4.21
N PHE A 92 4.07 8.96 -3.49
CA PHE A 92 5.52 8.79 -3.38
C PHE A 92 6.09 8.06 -4.60
N GLN A 93 6.34 8.84 -5.64
CA GLN A 93 6.94 8.38 -6.90
C GLN A 93 8.25 9.14 -7.14
N PRO A 94 9.43 8.53 -6.95
CA PRO A 94 10.71 9.17 -7.23
C PRO A 94 10.77 9.73 -8.66
N GLY A 95 11.28 10.96 -8.79
CA GLY A 95 11.26 11.72 -10.03
C GLY A 95 10.12 12.75 -10.12
N MET A 96 9.02 12.55 -9.38
CA MET A 96 7.86 13.45 -9.39
C MET A 96 8.20 14.88 -8.94
N GLU A 97 9.29 15.05 -8.20
CA GLU A 97 9.85 16.36 -7.82
C GLU A 97 10.17 17.27 -9.02
N SER A 98 10.27 16.70 -10.21
CA SER A 98 10.45 17.48 -11.47
C SER A 98 9.13 18.00 -12.05
N LEU A 99 7.98 17.42 -11.68
CA LEU A 99 6.68 17.76 -12.26
C LEU A 99 6.26 19.22 -12.08
N PRO A 100 6.45 19.88 -10.91
CA PRO A 100 6.08 21.28 -10.77
C PRO A 100 6.77 22.15 -11.82
N TYR A 101 8.07 21.95 -12.04
CA TYR A 101 8.82 22.67 -13.05
C TYR A 101 8.33 22.37 -14.48
N ILE A 102 8.12 21.09 -14.81
CA ILE A 102 7.66 20.67 -16.14
C ILE A 102 6.28 21.26 -16.42
N MET A 103 5.35 21.11 -15.49
CA MET A 103 3.96 21.55 -15.65
C MET A 103 3.85 23.08 -15.75
N CYS A 104 4.70 23.83 -15.06
CA CYS A 104 4.73 25.28 -15.17
C CYS A 104 5.17 25.77 -16.56
N GLN A 105 5.94 24.99 -17.31
CA GLN A 105 6.39 25.33 -18.67
C GLN A 105 5.36 24.97 -19.75
N ILE A 106 4.35 24.18 -19.44
CA ILE A 106 3.27 23.79 -20.35
C ILE A 106 2.15 24.83 -20.24
N PRO A 107 1.61 25.37 -21.37
CA PRO A 107 0.42 26.22 -21.35
C PRO A 107 -0.74 25.58 -20.60
N GLU A 108 -1.52 26.36 -19.86
CA GLU A 108 -2.56 25.84 -18.97
C GLU A 108 -3.53 24.91 -19.68
N GLU A 109 -3.96 25.26 -20.88
CA GLU A 109 -4.89 24.47 -21.70
C GLU A 109 -4.31 23.14 -22.21
N GLN A 110 -2.99 22.98 -22.14
CA GLN A 110 -2.28 21.76 -22.55
C GLN A 110 -1.87 20.88 -21.38
N ARG A 111 -2.11 21.33 -20.13
CA ARG A 111 -1.75 20.56 -18.92
C ARG A 111 -2.75 19.45 -18.66
N PRO A 112 -2.33 18.18 -18.66
CA PRO A 112 -3.23 17.10 -18.24
C PRO A 112 -3.65 17.28 -16.77
N LYS A 113 -4.78 16.68 -16.39
CA LYS A 113 -5.17 16.58 -14.99
C LYS A 113 -4.33 15.51 -14.31
N ILE A 114 -3.72 15.84 -13.18
CA ILE A 114 -2.91 14.91 -12.41
C ILE A 114 -3.68 14.48 -11.17
N PHE A 115 -3.84 13.17 -10.98
CA PHE A 115 -4.39 12.57 -9.78
C PHE A 115 -3.29 11.81 -9.05
N LEU A 116 -3.09 12.13 -7.78
CA LEU A 116 -2.13 11.48 -6.90
C LEU A 116 -2.87 10.74 -5.79
N ARG A 117 -2.70 9.43 -5.70
CA ARG A 117 -3.20 8.68 -4.56
C ARG A 117 -2.21 8.78 -3.41
N CYS A 118 -2.65 9.21 -2.25
CA CYS A 118 -1.85 9.25 -1.04
C CYS A 118 -2.05 7.96 -0.25
N LEU A 119 -0.99 7.17 -0.10
CA LEU A 119 -0.98 5.91 0.65
C LEU A 119 -0.24 6.02 1.99
N ALA A 120 0.59 7.04 2.17
CA ALA A 120 1.33 7.36 3.39
C ALA A 120 1.56 8.86 3.45
N GLN A 121 1.69 9.43 4.66
CA GLN A 121 1.84 10.85 4.84
C GLN A 121 2.72 11.20 6.05
N ALA A 122 3.55 12.22 5.90
CA ALA A 122 4.46 12.65 6.94
C ALA A 122 3.81 13.48 8.05
N VAL A 123 2.59 13.94 7.86
CA VAL A 123 1.84 14.73 8.86
C VAL A 123 1.26 13.87 9.98
N ASP A 124 1.19 12.55 9.79
CA ASP A 124 0.74 11.61 10.80
C ASP A 124 1.94 11.11 11.62
N PRO A 125 2.01 11.38 12.93
CA PRO A 125 3.13 10.95 13.77
C PRO A 125 3.23 9.43 13.91
N ASP A 126 2.15 8.70 13.68
CA ASP A 126 2.09 7.24 13.78
C ASP A 126 2.37 6.55 12.43
N ASP A 127 2.57 7.31 11.35
CA ASP A 127 2.94 6.75 10.06
C ASP A 127 4.38 6.20 10.06
N PHE A 128 4.60 5.12 9.29
CA PHE A 128 5.92 4.48 9.19
C PHE A 128 7.03 5.44 8.73
N VAL A 129 6.71 6.51 8.03
CA VAL A 129 7.69 7.52 7.59
C VAL A 129 8.38 8.21 8.77
N HIS A 130 7.70 8.32 9.92
CA HIS A 130 8.30 8.83 11.16
C HIS A 130 9.23 7.81 11.80
N VAL A 131 8.80 6.56 11.91
CA VAL A 131 9.59 5.46 12.49
C VAL A 131 10.90 5.26 11.71
N TRP A 132 10.86 5.49 10.40
CA TRP A 132 12.02 5.33 9.51
C TRP A 132 12.87 6.60 9.36
N GLY A 133 12.52 7.66 10.08
CA GLY A 133 13.24 8.93 10.01
C GLY A 133 13.08 9.68 8.68
N MET A 134 12.05 9.37 7.93
CA MET A 134 11.78 9.96 6.62
C MET A 134 10.93 11.22 6.69
N SER A 135 10.23 11.47 7.79
CA SER A 135 9.19 12.50 7.91
C SER A 135 9.66 13.89 7.51
N LYS A 136 10.90 14.25 7.86
CA LYS A 136 11.44 15.60 7.60
C LYS A 136 11.50 15.95 6.11
N TRP A 137 12.06 15.07 5.28
CA TRP A 137 12.15 15.31 3.85
C TRP A 137 10.86 14.93 3.13
N MET A 138 10.11 13.93 3.65
CA MET A 138 8.83 13.53 3.09
C MET A 138 7.79 14.65 3.19
N SER A 139 7.74 15.40 4.30
CA SER A 139 6.88 16.58 4.42
C SER A 139 7.13 17.62 3.33
N LEU A 140 8.40 17.86 3.00
CA LEU A 140 8.77 18.79 1.92
C LEU A 140 8.35 18.26 0.56
N TYR A 141 8.54 16.97 0.33
CA TYR A 141 8.12 16.29 -0.89
C TYR A 141 6.60 16.36 -1.06
N GLU A 142 5.83 16.07 -0.03
CA GLU A 142 4.36 16.13 -0.03
C GLU A 142 3.86 17.56 -0.31
N GLN A 143 4.46 18.57 0.31
CA GLN A 143 4.13 19.97 0.01
C GLN A 143 4.43 20.32 -1.45
N MET A 144 5.52 19.85 -1.99
CA MET A 144 5.84 20.05 -3.41
C MET A 144 4.82 19.37 -4.32
N CYS A 145 4.37 18.15 -3.99
CA CYS A 145 3.33 17.45 -4.73
C CYS A 145 2.00 18.23 -4.71
N ASN A 146 1.67 18.88 -3.58
CA ASN A 146 0.50 19.73 -3.44
C ASN A 146 0.55 20.97 -4.35
N GLU A 147 1.73 21.42 -4.74
CA GLU A 147 1.95 22.59 -5.60
C GLU A 147 2.05 22.24 -7.10
N ILE A 148 1.93 20.99 -7.50
CA ILE A 148 1.94 20.61 -8.92
C ILE A 148 0.73 21.25 -9.62
N PRO A 149 0.91 22.02 -10.71
CA PRO A 149 -0.20 22.59 -11.45
C PRO A 149 -1.21 21.54 -11.92
N ASN A 150 -2.51 21.81 -11.72
CA ASN A 150 -3.63 20.95 -12.09
C ASN A 150 -3.67 19.60 -11.36
N VAL A 151 -3.11 19.55 -10.14
CA VAL A 151 -3.09 18.35 -9.30
C VAL A 151 -4.40 18.17 -8.51
N HIS A 152 -4.76 16.93 -8.27
CA HIS A 152 -5.88 16.48 -7.45
C HIS A 152 -5.39 15.33 -6.56
N ILE A 153 -5.64 15.41 -5.26
CA ILE A 153 -5.19 14.40 -4.29
C ILE A 153 -6.33 13.43 -3.99
N LEU A 154 -6.03 12.15 -4.01
CA LEU A 154 -6.95 11.09 -3.64
C LEU A 154 -6.57 10.55 -2.25
N ALA A 155 -7.38 10.88 -1.25
CA ALA A 155 -7.24 10.38 0.11
C ALA A 155 -8.12 9.15 0.32
N THR A 156 -7.69 8.22 1.16
CA THR A 156 -8.38 6.94 1.36
C THR A 156 -9.48 7.00 2.43
N ASN A 157 -9.46 8.02 3.31
CA ASN A 157 -10.47 8.22 4.35
C ASN A 157 -10.54 9.68 4.80
N GLU A 158 -11.53 10.01 5.65
CA GLU A 158 -11.76 11.37 6.17
C GLU A 158 -10.65 11.84 7.12
N GLU A 159 -10.03 10.95 7.85
CA GLU A 159 -8.94 11.30 8.78
C GLU A 159 -7.72 11.79 8.00
N MET A 160 -7.36 11.07 6.91
CA MET A 160 -6.31 11.51 6.00
C MET A 160 -6.61 12.89 5.40
N VAL A 161 -7.86 13.13 4.98
CA VAL A 161 -8.29 14.45 4.49
C VAL A 161 -8.10 15.53 5.56
N ALA A 162 -8.48 15.23 6.82
CA ALA A 162 -8.32 16.16 7.93
C ALA A 162 -6.82 16.48 8.19
N HIS A 163 -5.95 15.48 8.20
CA HIS A 163 -4.51 15.67 8.36
C HIS A 163 -3.91 16.54 7.24
N MET A 164 -4.30 16.29 5.99
CA MET A 164 -3.87 17.10 4.85
C MET A 164 -4.31 18.57 5.01
N ARG A 165 -5.53 18.82 5.46
CA ARG A 165 -6.04 20.18 5.71
C ARG A 165 -5.31 20.87 6.86
N ILE A 166 -5.02 20.17 7.95
CA ILE A 166 -4.20 20.67 9.06
C ILE A 166 -2.78 21.03 8.57
N ALA A 167 -2.22 20.25 7.66
CA ALA A 167 -0.93 20.51 7.03
C ALA A 167 -0.97 21.59 5.94
N ASN A 168 -2.09 22.29 5.78
CA ASN A 168 -2.30 23.38 4.81
C ASN A 168 -2.17 22.95 3.35
N TRP A 169 -2.57 21.73 3.01
CA TRP A 169 -2.65 21.34 1.62
C TRP A 169 -3.79 22.10 0.92
N THR A 170 -3.47 22.73 -0.20
CA THR A 170 -4.37 23.62 -0.95
C THR A 170 -4.99 22.95 -2.18
N ALA A 171 -4.38 21.90 -2.70
CA ALA A 171 -4.91 21.16 -3.82
C ALA A 171 -6.32 20.60 -3.53
N PRO A 172 -7.17 20.38 -4.55
CA PRO A 172 -8.40 19.64 -4.40
C PRO A 172 -8.15 18.24 -3.86
N ILE A 173 -8.79 17.89 -2.72
CA ILE A 173 -8.66 16.58 -2.08
C ILE A 173 -10.00 15.85 -2.19
N PHE A 174 -9.97 14.62 -2.66
CA PHE A 174 -11.13 13.74 -2.77
C PHE A 174 -10.95 12.53 -1.87
N ASN A 175 -11.91 12.29 -0.99
CA ASN A 175 -11.98 11.03 -0.26
C ASN A 175 -12.54 9.95 -1.19
N ILE A 176 -11.75 8.92 -1.47
CA ILE A 176 -12.13 7.79 -2.33
C ILE A 176 -12.61 6.57 -1.53
N SER A 177 -12.75 6.72 -0.20
CA SER A 177 -13.25 5.67 0.71
C SER A 177 -12.50 4.34 0.63
N GLY A 178 -11.19 4.42 0.54
CA GLY A 178 -10.30 3.26 0.58
C GLY A 178 -9.83 2.79 -0.80
N LEU A 179 -8.97 1.79 -0.76
CA LEU A 179 -8.58 1.04 -1.96
C LEU A 179 -9.66 -0.03 -2.15
N SER A 180 -10.51 0.10 -3.14
CA SER A 180 -11.45 -0.97 -3.45
C SER A 180 -10.69 -2.13 -4.12
N PHE A 181 -10.11 -3.00 -3.33
CA PHE A 181 -9.82 -4.33 -3.82
C PHE A 181 -11.15 -4.99 -4.09
N GLY A 182 -11.37 -5.38 -5.34
CA GLY A 182 -12.64 -6.01 -5.67
C GLY A 182 -12.83 -7.27 -4.84
N LYS A 183 -13.93 -7.36 -4.10
CA LYS A 183 -14.31 -8.56 -3.35
C LYS A 183 -14.11 -9.84 -4.18
N GLU A 184 -14.43 -9.79 -5.46
CA GLU A 184 -14.26 -10.89 -6.42
C GLU A 184 -12.80 -11.36 -6.55
N GLU A 185 -11.84 -10.44 -6.48
CA GLU A 185 -10.42 -10.76 -6.57
C GLU A 185 -9.95 -11.58 -5.36
N VAL A 186 -10.41 -11.20 -4.18
CA VAL A 186 -10.12 -11.95 -2.95
C VAL A 186 -10.81 -13.30 -2.99
N LEU A 187 -12.05 -13.37 -3.45
CA LEU A 187 -12.80 -14.61 -3.56
C LEU A 187 -12.15 -15.62 -4.51
N THR A 188 -11.52 -15.16 -5.60
CA THR A 188 -10.77 -16.06 -6.51
C THR A 188 -9.61 -16.75 -5.80
N ARG A 189 -8.99 -16.10 -4.82
CA ARG A 189 -7.86 -16.66 -4.04
C ARG A 189 -8.25 -17.82 -3.14
N VAL A 190 -9.52 -17.86 -2.72
CA VAL A 190 -10.09 -18.96 -1.93
C VAL A 190 -11.05 -19.82 -2.78
N GLU A 191 -10.89 -19.80 -4.11
CA GLU A 191 -11.71 -20.57 -5.07
C GLU A 191 -13.22 -20.34 -4.87
N HIS A 192 -13.64 -19.13 -4.50
CA HIS A 192 -15.02 -18.77 -4.14
C HIS A 192 -15.62 -19.60 -2.98
N LYS A 193 -14.77 -20.31 -2.23
CA LYS A 193 -15.19 -21.13 -1.08
C LYS A 193 -15.04 -20.36 0.23
N VAL A 194 -15.92 -19.39 0.45
CA VAL A 194 -15.95 -18.67 1.74
C VAL A 194 -16.46 -19.60 2.83
N LYS A 195 -15.62 -19.89 3.82
CA LYS A 195 -15.95 -20.77 4.93
C LYS A 195 -16.97 -20.10 5.87
N PRO A 196 -18.12 -20.74 6.16
CA PRO A 196 -19.07 -20.21 7.12
C PRO A 196 -18.45 -20.03 8.51
N TRP A 197 -18.85 -18.97 9.22
CA TRP A 197 -18.30 -18.64 10.54
C TRP A 197 -18.22 -19.83 11.50
N LYS A 198 -19.28 -20.66 11.56
CA LYS A 198 -19.38 -21.81 12.47
C LYS A 198 -18.37 -22.93 12.14
N GLU A 199 -17.89 -22.96 10.92
CA GLU A 199 -16.96 -23.99 10.43
C GLU A 199 -15.49 -23.54 10.51
N ARG A 200 -15.25 -22.27 10.84
CA ARG A 200 -13.90 -21.73 10.97
C ARG A 200 -13.25 -22.19 12.27
N SER A 201 -11.94 -22.32 12.22
CA SER A 201 -11.11 -22.61 13.39
C SER A 201 -11.23 -21.51 14.44
N ASP A 202 -11.20 -21.86 15.72
CA ASP A 202 -11.14 -20.91 16.85
C ASP A 202 -9.74 -20.25 16.88
N ARG A 203 -9.39 -19.64 15.77
CA ARG A 203 -8.09 -18.98 15.54
C ARG A 203 -8.25 -17.48 15.43
N VAL A 204 -7.30 -16.77 16.05
CA VAL A 204 -7.07 -15.35 15.90
C VAL A 204 -5.78 -15.17 15.11
N VAL A 205 -5.85 -14.42 14.00
CA VAL A 205 -4.67 -14.16 13.15
C VAL A 205 -4.24 -12.71 13.23
N PHE A 206 -2.93 -12.51 13.27
CA PHE A 206 -2.27 -11.22 13.06
C PHE A 206 -1.66 -11.25 11.66
N ALA A 207 -2.24 -10.47 10.76
CA ALA A 207 -1.96 -10.53 9.33
C ALA A 207 -1.34 -9.22 8.80
N ALA A 208 -0.54 -8.55 9.63
CA ALA A 208 0.17 -7.32 9.33
C ALA A 208 1.69 -7.52 9.46
N ARG A 209 2.48 -6.52 9.01
CA ARG A 209 3.91 -6.48 9.32
C ARG A 209 4.11 -6.49 10.84
N PHE A 210 5.16 -7.12 11.30
CA PHE A 210 5.44 -7.26 12.74
C PHE A 210 6.29 -6.09 13.27
N ASP A 211 6.02 -4.88 12.73
CA ASP A 211 6.71 -3.65 13.02
C ASP A 211 5.98 -2.83 14.10
N GLN A 212 6.69 -1.89 14.71
CA GLN A 212 6.22 -1.16 15.88
C GLN A 212 4.88 -0.44 15.66
N GLU A 213 4.65 0.15 14.50
CA GLU A 213 3.41 0.86 14.18
C GLU A 213 2.18 -0.07 14.08
N LYS A 214 2.40 -1.37 13.95
CA LYS A 214 1.34 -2.39 13.96
C LYS A 214 1.08 -2.98 15.35
N GLN A 215 1.80 -2.52 16.37
CA GLN A 215 1.64 -2.89 17.79
C GLN A 215 1.63 -4.41 18.06
N PRO A 216 2.61 -5.18 17.59
CA PRO A 216 2.61 -6.62 17.83
C PRO A 216 2.78 -7.00 19.32
N ASP A 217 3.38 -6.15 20.14
CA ASP A 217 3.47 -6.35 21.59
C ASP A 217 2.09 -6.31 22.26
N PHE A 218 1.22 -5.39 21.84
CA PHE A 218 -0.16 -5.37 22.32
C PHE A 218 -0.91 -6.66 21.93
N PHE A 219 -0.71 -7.15 20.71
CA PHE A 219 -1.26 -8.45 20.30
C PHE A 219 -0.75 -9.59 21.20
N MET A 220 0.55 -9.61 21.51
CA MET A 220 1.14 -10.63 22.40
C MET A 220 0.61 -10.54 23.83
N ASP A 221 0.35 -9.33 24.35
CA ASP A 221 -0.31 -9.15 25.64
C ASP A 221 -1.76 -9.71 25.65
N VAL A 222 -2.47 -9.55 24.55
CA VAL A 222 -3.81 -10.13 24.37
C VAL A 222 -3.73 -11.65 24.36
N ILE A 223 -2.75 -12.25 23.69
CA ILE A 223 -2.54 -13.71 23.69
C ILE A 223 -2.40 -14.22 25.12
N GLU A 224 -1.55 -13.62 25.94
CA GLU A 224 -1.33 -14.05 27.32
C GLU A 224 -2.62 -13.99 28.15
N LYS A 225 -3.37 -12.90 28.02
CA LYS A 225 -4.64 -12.74 28.74
C LYS A 225 -5.71 -13.73 28.28
N VAL A 226 -5.84 -13.95 26.98
CA VAL A 226 -6.82 -14.88 26.43
C VAL A 226 -6.46 -16.32 26.76
N LYS A 227 -5.20 -16.72 26.61
CA LYS A 227 -4.74 -18.07 26.94
C LYS A 227 -4.95 -18.44 28.41
N ALA A 228 -4.92 -17.45 29.32
CA ALA A 228 -5.22 -17.67 30.74
C ALA A 228 -6.69 -18.04 30.98
N ILE A 229 -7.62 -17.67 30.10
CA ILE A 229 -9.08 -17.90 30.23
C ILE A 229 -9.56 -18.97 29.23
N ARG A 230 -9.02 -18.94 28.03
CA ARG A 230 -9.39 -19.82 26.90
C ARG A 230 -8.11 -20.41 26.29
N PRO A 231 -7.52 -21.44 26.90
CA PRO A 231 -6.27 -22.07 26.41
C PRO A 231 -6.45 -22.74 25.04
N ASP A 232 -7.66 -23.07 24.66
CA ASP A 232 -8.08 -23.70 23.41
C ASP A 232 -7.99 -22.77 22.18
N VAL A 233 -8.06 -21.44 22.36
CA VAL A 233 -8.00 -20.49 21.24
C VAL A 233 -6.61 -20.51 20.61
N GLU A 234 -6.55 -20.69 19.31
CA GLU A 234 -5.30 -20.63 18.53
C GLU A 234 -4.93 -19.19 18.19
N PHE A 235 -3.64 -18.87 18.21
CA PHE A 235 -3.11 -17.59 17.74
C PHE A 235 -2.05 -17.81 16.68
N ALA A 236 -2.12 -17.05 15.59
CA ALA A 236 -1.14 -17.17 14.52
C ALA A 236 -0.71 -15.79 13.99
N VAL A 237 0.57 -15.66 13.68
CA VAL A 237 1.14 -14.55 12.89
C VAL A 237 1.35 -15.05 11.47
N LEU A 238 0.92 -14.30 10.47
CA LEU A 238 1.05 -14.65 9.06
C LEU A 238 2.19 -13.87 8.43
N SER A 239 3.12 -14.56 7.77
CA SER A 239 4.25 -13.95 7.08
C SER A 239 4.51 -14.60 5.72
N GLY A 240 4.74 -13.78 4.70
CA GLY A 240 5.12 -14.25 3.36
C GLY A 240 6.60 -14.65 3.23
N GLY A 241 7.36 -14.60 4.32
CA GLY A 241 8.76 -15.01 4.43
C GLY A 241 9.12 -15.22 5.89
N PRO A 242 10.41 -15.20 6.27
CA PRO A 242 10.81 -15.19 7.65
C PRO A 242 10.19 -14.02 8.42
N LEU A 243 9.72 -14.25 9.65
CA LEU A 243 9.20 -13.16 10.47
C LEU A 243 10.30 -12.13 10.73
N ARG A 244 10.00 -10.86 10.48
CA ARG A 244 10.88 -9.71 10.68
C ARG A 244 10.17 -8.62 11.43
N SER A 245 10.93 -7.81 12.16
CA SER A 245 10.43 -6.65 12.88
C SER A 245 11.51 -5.55 12.88
N ASN A 246 11.08 -4.28 12.88
CA ASN A 246 11.97 -3.15 13.15
C ASN A 246 12.33 -3.03 14.65
N ASN A 247 11.76 -3.88 15.50
CA ASN A 247 12.07 -3.97 16.93
C ASN A 247 12.40 -5.42 17.32
N GLN A 248 13.68 -5.68 17.60
CA GLN A 248 14.18 -7.02 17.93
C GLN A 248 13.46 -7.63 19.13
N LYS A 249 13.08 -6.84 20.14
CA LYS A 249 12.38 -7.34 21.33
C LYS A 249 11.03 -7.99 21.01
N TYR A 250 10.32 -7.46 19.99
CA TYR A 250 9.06 -8.05 19.55
C TYR A 250 9.28 -9.40 18.87
N LEU A 251 10.34 -9.49 18.07
CA LEU A 251 10.69 -10.75 17.41
C LEU A 251 11.09 -11.81 18.44
N ASP A 252 11.95 -11.47 19.40
CA ASP A 252 12.39 -12.38 20.45
C ASP A 252 11.21 -12.88 21.29
N ARG A 253 10.30 -11.99 21.69
CA ARG A 253 9.08 -12.34 22.43
C ARG A 253 8.17 -13.27 21.63
N ALA A 254 7.97 -13.00 20.34
CA ALA A 254 7.15 -13.85 19.48
C ALA A 254 7.73 -15.26 19.33
N LEU A 255 9.05 -15.36 19.13
CA LEU A 255 9.74 -16.65 19.05
C LEU A 255 9.67 -17.43 20.37
N GLN A 256 9.78 -16.75 21.52
CA GLN A 256 9.60 -17.38 22.82
C GLN A 256 8.17 -17.88 22.99
N MET A 257 7.15 -17.10 22.60
CA MET A 257 5.75 -17.54 22.67
C MET A 257 5.44 -18.71 21.72
N GLU A 258 6.13 -18.79 20.58
CA GLU A 258 6.03 -19.95 19.68
C GLU A 258 6.62 -21.21 20.35
N GLN A 259 7.79 -21.10 21.01
CA GLN A 259 8.39 -22.19 21.77
C GLN A 259 7.49 -22.64 22.94
N ASP A 260 6.83 -21.70 23.59
CA ASP A 260 5.88 -21.97 24.69
C ASP A 260 4.55 -22.55 24.20
N GLY A 261 4.32 -22.71 22.90
CA GLY A 261 3.09 -23.19 22.31
C GLY A 261 1.90 -22.23 22.41
N LYS A 262 2.15 -20.95 22.69
CA LYS A 262 1.09 -19.92 22.82
C LYS A 262 0.75 -19.28 21.48
N LEU A 263 1.68 -19.26 20.54
CA LEU A 263 1.59 -18.62 19.24
C LEU A 263 2.16 -19.56 18.17
N THR A 264 1.62 -19.49 16.95
CA THR A 264 2.17 -20.14 15.77
C THR A 264 2.62 -19.09 14.77
N ILE A 265 3.85 -19.17 14.27
CA ILE A 265 4.33 -18.26 13.21
C ILE A 265 4.29 -19.00 11.88
N LEU A 266 3.30 -18.67 11.06
CA LEU A 266 3.13 -19.23 9.72
C LEU A 266 4.00 -18.44 8.74
N LYS A 267 5.11 -19.04 8.32
CA LYS A 267 6.15 -18.45 7.47
C LYS A 267 5.98 -18.89 6.02
N ASP A 268 6.57 -18.12 5.11
CA ASP A 268 6.67 -18.42 3.68
C ASP A 268 5.31 -18.69 2.99
N LEU A 269 4.25 -18.05 3.52
CA LEU A 269 2.91 -18.18 2.96
C LEU A 269 2.84 -17.56 1.57
N GLN A 270 2.46 -18.37 0.60
CA GLN A 270 2.03 -17.87 -0.70
C GLN A 270 0.68 -17.16 -0.57
N LYS A 271 0.36 -16.29 -1.53
CA LYS A 271 -0.87 -15.47 -1.45
C LYS A 271 -2.15 -16.30 -1.24
N ASN A 272 -2.29 -17.41 -1.93
CA ASN A 272 -3.48 -18.26 -1.79
C ASN A 272 -3.55 -18.90 -0.40
N ASP A 273 -2.40 -19.38 0.12
CA ASP A 273 -2.33 -19.97 1.47
C ASP A 273 -2.66 -18.93 2.54
N TYR A 274 -2.12 -17.71 2.39
CA TYR A 274 -2.44 -16.59 3.26
C TYR A 274 -3.94 -16.32 3.32
N TYR A 275 -4.62 -16.20 2.17
CA TYR A 275 -6.06 -15.96 2.13
C TYR A 275 -6.86 -17.18 2.64
N ASN A 276 -6.39 -18.39 2.43
CA ASN A 276 -7.03 -19.60 2.98
C ASN A 276 -6.93 -19.63 4.51
N VAL A 277 -5.79 -19.26 5.10
CA VAL A 277 -5.67 -19.16 6.58
C VAL A 277 -6.60 -18.08 7.13
N VAL A 278 -6.70 -16.91 6.49
CA VAL A 278 -7.63 -15.85 6.89
C VAL A 278 -9.07 -16.34 6.79
N ASN A 279 -9.44 -17.00 5.68
CA ASN A 279 -10.78 -17.56 5.46
C ASN A 279 -11.15 -18.66 6.47
N ASP A 280 -10.16 -19.41 6.96
CA ASP A 280 -10.36 -20.45 7.99
C ASP A 280 -10.39 -19.90 9.43
N SER A 281 -9.97 -18.67 9.64
CA SER A 281 -9.86 -18.09 10.98
C SER A 281 -11.10 -17.29 11.36
N LYS A 282 -11.52 -17.37 12.64
CA LYS A 282 -12.69 -16.63 13.13
C LYS A 282 -12.42 -15.15 13.35
N VAL A 283 -11.21 -14.79 13.74
CA VAL A 283 -10.88 -13.41 14.09
C VAL A 283 -9.59 -12.99 13.38
N MET A 284 -9.63 -11.85 12.75
CA MET A 284 -8.42 -11.13 12.36
C MET A 284 -8.20 -9.97 13.34
N PHE A 285 -7.02 -9.92 13.93
CA PHE A 285 -6.65 -8.91 14.91
C PHE A 285 -5.86 -7.79 14.23
N ASN A 286 -6.40 -6.58 14.26
CA ASN A 286 -5.73 -5.38 13.82
C ASN A 286 -5.68 -4.38 14.98
N CYS A 287 -4.49 -3.98 15.37
CA CYS A 287 -4.22 -3.00 16.44
C CYS A 287 -3.24 -1.93 15.98
N ALA A 288 -3.09 -1.73 14.69
CA ALA A 288 -2.21 -0.71 14.15
C ALA A 288 -2.57 0.68 14.71
N LEU A 289 -1.55 1.46 15.06
CA LEU A 289 -1.72 2.87 15.41
C LEU A 289 -2.19 3.65 14.20
N GLN A 290 -1.67 3.29 13.03
CA GLN A 290 -2.02 3.88 11.77
C GLN A 290 -2.21 2.76 10.73
N ASP A 291 -3.34 2.77 10.05
CA ASP A 291 -3.62 1.86 8.95
C ASP A 291 -4.67 2.50 8.02
N TRP A 292 -4.23 3.41 7.18
CA TRP A 292 -5.09 4.17 6.27
C TRP A 292 -5.92 3.28 5.36
N VAL A 293 -5.38 2.13 5.00
CA VAL A 293 -6.06 1.07 4.25
C VAL A 293 -5.50 -0.28 4.67
N SER A 294 -6.25 -1.02 5.44
CA SER A 294 -5.92 -2.41 5.71
C SER A 294 -6.52 -3.32 4.65
N ASN A 295 -5.68 -3.81 3.74
CA ASN A 295 -6.08 -4.79 2.73
C ASN A 295 -6.56 -6.11 3.34
N THR A 296 -6.37 -6.30 4.63
CA THR A 296 -6.76 -7.48 5.37
C THR A 296 -8.09 -7.32 6.10
N VAL A 297 -8.54 -6.08 6.30
CA VAL A 297 -9.79 -5.75 7.02
C VAL A 297 -10.93 -5.39 6.06
N SER A 298 -10.58 -5.05 4.80
CA SER A 298 -11.55 -4.59 3.80
C SER A 298 -12.49 -5.68 3.30
#